data_17c74dd251a1186effbe8a7eea5b5091
#
_entry.id   17c74dd251a1186effbe8a7eea5b5091
#
_cell.length_a   1.000
_cell.length_b   1.000
_cell.length_c   1.000
_cell.angle_alpha   90.00
_cell.angle_beta   90.00
_cell.angle_gamma   90.00
#
_symmetry.space_group_name_H-M   'P 1'
#
loop_
_entity.id
_entity.type
_entity.pdbx_description
1 polymer ?
#
loop_
_entity_poly.entity_id
_entity_poly.type
_entity_poly.pdbx_seq_one_letter_code
_entity_poly.pdbx_strand_id
1 'polypeptide(L)'
;AKEPLPLDAMEFAPATLTTLLDIVEKPHGIILCVGPTGSGKTTTLHALLRHLNTDERKIWTAEDPIEITQEGLRQVQVHPKIGFTFAAAMRSFLRADPDVIMIGEMRDKETADVAIEASLTGHLVLSTLHTNGAVETVVRLLDLGCDSFNFADAMQAVLAQRLCKRICVNCKDTYHPTAQEYDKLVHGYGKHAWEALGVGYREDFQLYRGRGCEACNQTGLKGRVALHELLSGSDELRNLIQNRAKTAE
;
A
#
# COMPACT_ATOMS: atom_id res chain seq x y z
N ALA A 1 8.84 -21.93 1.59
CA ALA A 1 8.01 -20.79 1.20
C ALA A 1 7.58 -20.05 2.49
N LYS A 2 7.57 -18.74 2.50
CA LYS A 2 7.01 -17.97 3.62
C LYS A 2 5.50 -17.95 3.44
N GLU A 3 4.75 -18.28 4.48
CA GLU A 3 3.31 -18.02 4.48
C GLU A 3 3.02 -16.52 4.52
N PRO A 4 1.96 -16.05 3.84
CA PRO A 4 1.57 -14.67 3.88
C PRO A 4 1.11 -14.28 5.29
N LEU A 5 1.49 -13.10 5.75
CA LEU A 5 1.00 -12.56 7.02
C LEU A 5 -0.51 -12.28 6.93
N PRO A 6 -1.29 -12.57 7.97
CA PRO A 6 -2.67 -12.14 8.03
C PRO A 6 -2.75 -10.61 8.24
N LEU A 7 -3.84 -9.98 7.79
CA LEU A 7 -4.01 -8.52 7.82
C LEU A 7 -3.99 -7.93 9.24
N ASP A 8 -4.52 -8.65 10.22
CA ASP A 8 -4.52 -8.27 11.64
C ASP A 8 -3.10 -8.20 12.24
N ALA A 9 -2.17 -9.01 11.71
CA ALA A 9 -0.75 -8.95 12.11
C ALA A 9 0.03 -7.78 11.49
N MET A 10 -0.56 -7.02 10.58
CA MET A 10 0.09 -5.91 9.88
C MET A 10 -0.01 -4.56 10.61
N GLU A 11 -0.70 -4.52 11.74
CA GLU A 11 -0.80 -3.36 12.62
C GLU A 11 -1.35 -2.10 11.93
N PHE A 12 -2.31 -2.26 11.04
CA PHE A 12 -3.06 -1.12 10.50
C PHE A 12 -3.79 -0.35 11.61
N ALA A 13 -3.92 0.97 11.46
CA ALA A 13 -4.87 1.71 12.26
C ALA A 13 -6.30 1.15 12.00
N PRO A 14 -7.13 0.97 13.05
CA PRO A 14 -8.44 0.31 12.90
C PRO A 14 -9.33 0.93 11.81
N ALA A 15 -9.41 2.25 11.76
CA ALA A 15 -10.18 2.95 10.72
C ALA A 15 -9.63 2.69 9.31
N THR A 16 -8.29 2.69 9.14
CA THR A 16 -7.65 2.40 7.86
C THR A 16 -7.93 0.95 7.42
N LEU A 17 -7.86 0.00 8.34
CA LEU A 17 -8.14 -1.41 8.05
C LEU A 17 -9.60 -1.61 7.62
N THR A 18 -10.56 -1.03 8.35
CA THR A 18 -11.97 -1.12 8.00
C THR A 18 -12.23 -0.58 6.59
N THR A 19 -11.74 0.64 6.31
CA THR A 19 -11.90 1.25 4.98
C THR A 19 -11.23 0.41 3.88
N LEU A 20 -10.03 -0.12 4.14
CA LEU A 20 -9.31 -0.95 3.19
C LEU A 20 -10.05 -2.26 2.88
N LEU A 21 -10.62 -2.91 3.90
CA LEU A 21 -11.41 -4.13 3.73
C LEU A 21 -12.68 -3.86 2.92
N ASP A 22 -13.42 -2.78 3.21
CA ASP A 22 -14.60 -2.38 2.43
C ASP A 22 -14.26 -2.16 0.94
N ILE A 23 -13.05 -1.59 0.66
CA ILE A 23 -12.61 -1.36 -0.71
C ILE A 23 -12.19 -2.66 -1.40
N VAL A 24 -11.49 -3.54 -0.70
CA VAL A 24 -10.97 -4.81 -1.24
C VAL A 24 -12.09 -5.79 -1.60
N GLU A 25 -13.24 -5.71 -0.92
CA GLU A 25 -14.41 -6.55 -1.22
C GLU A 25 -15.21 -6.07 -2.45
N LYS A 26 -14.87 -4.92 -3.04
CA LYS A 26 -15.51 -4.47 -4.28
C LYS A 26 -15.20 -5.43 -5.43
N PRO A 27 -16.18 -5.66 -6.33
CA PRO A 27 -16.01 -6.65 -7.39
C PRO A 27 -15.01 -6.23 -8.48
N HIS A 28 -14.73 -4.97 -8.61
CA HIS A 28 -13.85 -4.41 -9.67
C HIS A 28 -13.18 -3.11 -9.25
N GLY A 29 -12.17 -2.73 -10.00
CA GLY A 29 -11.39 -1.50 -9.81
C GLY A 29 -9.92 -1.78 -9.57
N ILE A 30 -9.14 -0.72 -9.36
CA ILE A 30 -7.69 -0.80 -9.10
C ILE A 30 -7.38 -0.39 -7.67
N ILE A 31 -6.62 -1.22 -6.98
CA ILE A 31 -6.01 -0.91 -5.68
C ILE A 31 -4.50 -0.96 -5.84
N LEU A 32 -3.83 0.14 -5.49
CA LEU A 32 -2.39 0.28 -5.61
C LEU A 32 -1.73 0.29 -4.23
N CYS A 33 -0.74 -0.57 -4.03
CA CYS A 33 0.12 -0.53 -2.85
C CYS A 33 1.46 0.08 -3.24
N VAL A 34 1.80 1.26 -2.70
CA VAL A 34 2.93 2.05 -3.16
C VAL A 34 3.93 2.36 -2.05
N GLY A 35 5.15 2.71 -2.43
CA GLY A 35 6.22 3.01 -1.49
C GLY A 35 7.59 2.60 -2.03
N PRO A 36 8.67 2.98 -1.35
CA PRO A 36 10.02 2.62 -1.75
C PRO A 36 10.27 1.12 -1.69
N THR A 37 11.39 0.69 -2.27
CA THR A 37 11.85 -0.71 -2.16
C THR A 37 12.02 -1.08 -0.68
N GLY A 38 11.54 -2.28 -0.32
CA GLY A 38 11.60 -2.76 1.07
C GLY A 38 10.55 -2.18 2.02
N SER A 39 9.54 -1.42 1.53
CA SER A 39 8.45 -0.91 2.35
C SER A 39 7.38 -1.96 2.71
N GLY A 40 7.49 -3.19 2.18
CA GLY A 40 6.58 -4.30 2.49
C GLY A 40 5.38 -4.42 1.56
N LYS A 41 5.38 -3.76 0.39
CA LYS A 41 4.27 -3.80 -0.59
C LYS A 41 3.84 -5.23 -0.95
N THR A 42 4.80 -6.09 -1.32
CA THR A 42 4.53 -7.50 -1.65
C THR A 42 3.85 -8.22 -0.49
N THR A 43 4.34 -8.00 0.74
CA THR A 43 3.73 -8.60 1.94
C THR A 43 2.29 -8.16 2.14
N THR A 44 2.01 -6.87 1.93
CA THR A 44 0.66 -6.30 2.05
C THR A 44 -0.27 -6.83 0.97
N LEU A 45 0.18 -6.85 -0.30
CA LEU A 45 -0.62 -7.43 -1.40
C LEU A 45 -0.93 -8.90 -1.14
N HIS A 46 0.05 -9.70 -0.70
CA HIS A 46 -0.20 -11.10 -0.37
C HIS A 46 -1.11 -11.29 0.85
N ALA A 47 -1.11 -10.37 1.81
CA ALA A 47 -2.08 -10.37 2.92
C ALA A 47 -3.51 -10.07 2.42
N LEU A 48 -3.67 -9.12 1.49
CA LEU A 48 -4.94 -8.84 0.84
C LEU A 48 -5.41 -10.02 -0.01
N LEU A 49 -4.52 -10.61 -0.79
CA LEU A 49 -4.84 -11.81 -1.58
C LEU A 49 -5.27 -12.98 -0.69
N ARG A 50 -4.61 -13.18 0.46
CA ARG A 50 -5.01 -14.20 1.44
C ARG A 50 -6.45 -13.97 1.95
N HIS A 51 -6.81 -12.72 2.19
CA HIS A 51 -8.16 -12.36 2.61
C HIS A 51 -9.19 -12.62 1.51
N LEU A 52 -8.84 -12.35 0.26
CA LEU A 52 -9.71 -12.55 -0.91
C LEU A 52 -9.79 -14.01 -1.37
N ASN A 53 -8.85 -14.87 -0.97
CA ASN A 53 -8.69 -16.23 -1.48
C ASN A 53 -9.73 -17.18 -0.85
N THR A 54 -10.89 -17.26 -1.49
CA THR A 54 -11.97 -18.19 -1.17
C THR A 54 -12.14 -19.20 -2.30
N ASP A 55 -12.84 -20.29 -2.06
CA ASP A 55 -13.13 -21.33 -3.08
C ASP A 55 -13.92 -20.79 -4.28
N GLU A 56 -14.62 -19.68 -4.09
CA GLU A 56 -15.48 -19.04 -5.11
C GLU A 56 -14.74 -18.04 -5.99
N ARG A 57 -13.51 -17.61 -5.60
CA ARG A 57 -12.74 -16.56 -6.31
C ARG A 57 -11.56 -17.14 -7.07
N LYS A 58 -11.48 -16.79 -8.32
CA LYS A 58 -10.36 -17.13 -9.21
C LYS A 58 -9.32 -16.02 -9.23
N ILE A 59 -8.18 -16.25 -8.58
CA ILE A 59 -7.11 -15.26 -8.41
C ILE A 59 -5.89 -15.63 -9.25
N TRP A 60 -5.45 -14.71 -10.12
CA TRP A 60 -4.23 -14.83 -10.91
C TRP A 60 -3.22 -13.78 -10.50
N THR A 61 -1.95 -14.17 -10.43
CA THR A 61 -0.85 -13.21 -10.14
C THR A 61 0.23 -13.30 -11.20
N ALA A 62 0.81 -12.16 -11.58
CA ALA A 62 2.04 -12.07 -12.36
C ALA A 62 3.10 -11.35 -11.52
N GLU A 63 4.25 -12.00 -11.30
CA GLU A 63 5.27 -11.57 -10.33
C GLU A 63 6.69 -11.65 -10.94
N ASP A 64 7.63 -10.86 -10.38
CA ASP A 64 9.05 -10.84 -10.82
C ASP A 64 10.02 -10.63 -9.64
N PRO A 65 10.50 -11.71 -8.99
CA PRO A 65 10.02 -13.08 -9.02
C PRO A 65 8.84 -13.36 -8.06
N ILE A 66 8.34 -14.59 -8.01
CA ILE A 66 7.41 -15.06 -6.97
C ILE A 66 8.17 -15.19 -5.65
N GLU A 67 7.87 -14.30 -4.68
CA GLU A 67 8.50 -14.30 -3.35
C GLU A 67 7.71 -15.09 -2.29
N ILE A 68 6.38 -15.09 -2.40
CA ILE A 68 5.45 -15.71 -1.45
C ILE A 68 4.52 -16.64 -2.24
N THR A 69 4.49 -17.92 -1.90
CA THR A 69 3.59 -18.88 -2.54
C THR A 69 2.34 -19.07 -1.67
N GLN A 70 1.18 -19.02 -2.29
CA GLN A 70 -0.10 -19.26 -1.61
C GLN A 70 -0.90 -20.34 -2.35
N GLU A 71 -1.40 -21.32 -1.60
CA GLU A 71 -2.35 -22.30 -2.12
C GLU A 71 -3.63 -21.59 -2.59
N GLY A 72 -4.25 -22.07 -3.67
CA GLY A 72 -5.43 -21.47 -4.27
C GLY A 72 -5.15 -20.39 -5.32
N LEU A 73 -4.00 -19.71 -5.26
CA LEU A 73 -3.59 -18.71 -6.25
C LEU A 73 -2.96 -19.35 -7.48
N ARG A 74 -3.24 -18.78 -8.65
CA ARG A 74 -2.57 -19.10 -9.92
C ARG A 74 -1.43 -18.12 -10.15
N GLN A 75 -0.27 -18.41 -9.58
CA GLN A 75 0.90 -17.53 -9.59
C GLN A 75 1.79 -17.82 -10.79
N VAL A 76 2.10 -16.79 -11.56
CA VAL A 76 2.92 -16.88 -12.77
C VAL A 76 4.09 -15.92 -12.66
N GLN A 77 5.29 -16.40 -12.90
CA GLN A 77 6.47 -15.55 -12.97
C GLN A 77 6.66 -15.01 -14.38
N VAL A 78 6.80 -13.69 -14.52
CA VAL A 78 7.09 -13.07 -15.82
C VAL A 78 8.55 -13.29 -16.23
N HIS A 79 8.78 -13.31 -17.54
CA HIS A 79 10.10 -13.47 -18.16
C HIS A 79 10.26 -12.47 -19.32
N PRO A 80 10.55 -11.19 -19.03
CA PRO A 80 10.62 -10.14 -20.05
C PRO A 80 11.58 -10.45 -21.19
N LYS A 81 12.68 -11.18 -20.93
CA LYS A 81 13.68 -11.56 -21.94
C LYS A 81 13.12 -12.40 -23.12
N ILE A 82 12.02 -13.11 -22.88
CA ILE A 82 11.34 -13.92 -23.89
C ILE A 82 10.01 -13.30 -24.32
N GLY A 83 9.76 -12.03 -23.97
CA GLY A 83 8.52 -11.32 -24.32
C GLY A 83 7.34 -11.60 -23.39
N PHE A 84 7.50 -12.43 -22.35
CA PHE A 84 6.45 -12.66 -21.36
C PHE A 84 6.50 -11.57 -20.27
N THR A 85 5.91 -10.43 -20.58
CA THR A 85 5.83 -9.22 -19.73
C THR A 85 4.59 -9.23 -18.82
N PHE A 86 4.48 -8.28 -17.90
CA PHE A 86 3.27 -8.08 -17.10
C PHE A 86 2.02 -7.84 -17.97
N ALA A 87 2.12 -6.98 -18.98
CA ALA A 87 1.02 -6.73 -19.91
C ALA A 87 0.62 -7.99 -20.69
N ALA A 88 1.59 -8.79 -21.17
CA ALA A 88 1.32 -10.06 -21.85
C ALA A 88 0.64 -11.08 -20.94
N ALA A 89 1.08 -11.17 -19.68
CA ALA A 89 0.45 -12.04 -18.67
C ALA A 89 -1.00 -11.64 -18.42
N MET A 90 -1.25 -10.33 -18.19
CA MET A 90 -2.62 -9.81 -17.98
C MET A 90 -3.58 -10.13 -19.12
N ARG A 91 -3.15 -9.88 -20.37
CA ARG A 91 -3.97 -10.22 -21.55
C ARG A 91 -4.31 -11.70 -21.62
N SER A 92 -3.43 -12.57 -21.09
CA SER A 92 -3.70 -14.01 -20.99
C SER A 92 -4.67 -14.32 -19.86
N PHE A 93 -4.55 -13.64 -18.72
CA PHE A 93 -5.44 -13.84 -17.57
C PHE A 93 -6.89 -13.43 -17.89
N LEU A 94 -7.08 -12.31 -18.59
CA LEU A 94 -8.41 -11.82 -19.01
C LEU A 94 -9.20 -12.83 -19.84
N ARG A 95 -8.52 -13.77 -20.53
CA ARG A 95 -9.15 -14.89 -21.25
C ARG A 95 -9.47 -16.10 -20.37
N ALA A 96 -9.01 -16.08 -19.11
CA ALA A 96 -9.21 -17.16 -18.14
C ALA A 96 -10.31 -16.85 -17.14
N ASP A 97 -11.07 -15.75 -17.35
CA ASP A 97 -12.16 -15.30 -16.50
C ASP A 97 -11.77 -15.22 -15.01
N PRO A 98 -10.82 -14.35 -14.63
CA PRO A 98 -10.42 -14.15 -13.26
C PRO A 98 -11.37 -13.19 -12.53
N ASP A 99 -11.53 -13.36 -11.21
CA ASP A 99 -12.20 -12.36 -10.37
C ASP A 99 -11.18 -11.30 -9.90
N VAL A 100 -9.97 -11.76 -9.58
CA VAL A 100 -8.90 -10.91 -9.04
C VAL A 100 -7.61 -11.13 -9.82
N ILE A 101 -6.97 -10.03 -10.21
CA ILE A 101 -5.65 -10.04 -10.86
C ILE A 101 -4.66 -9.26 -10.01
N MET A 102 -3.52 -9.85 -9.68
CA MET A 102 -2.41 -9.12 -9.05
C MET A 102 -1.24 -9.01 -10.02
N ILE A 103 -0.75 -7.79 -10.21
CA ILE A 103 0.44 -7.48 -10.99
C ILE A 103 1.52 -6.97 -10.05
N GLY A 104 2.66 -7.62 -10.05
CA GLY A 104 3.77 -7.28 -9.16
C GLY A 104 4.11 -5.80 -9.16
N GLU A 105 4.14 -5.18 -10.33
CA GLU A 105 4.33 -3.73 -10.47
C GLU A 105 3.88 -3.17 -11.82
N MET A 106 3.50 -1.88 -11.84
CA MET A 106 3.24 -1.10 -13.04
C MET A 106 4.42 -0.17 -13.31
N ARG A 107 5.26 -0.50 -14.29
CA ARG A 107 6.43 0.30 -14.67
C ARG A 107 6.22 1.16 -15.91
N ASP A 108 5.30 0.78 -16.76
CA ASP A 108 5.10 1.34 -18.08
C ASP A 108 3.63 1.56 -18.40
N LYS A 109 3.39 2.38 -19.42
CA LYS A 109 2.05 2.74 -19.86
C LYS A 109 1.24 1.52 -20.32
N GLU A 110 1.87 0.58 -21.03
CA GLU A 110 1.18 -0.58 -21.58
C GLU A 110 0.57 -1.44 -20.45
N THR A 111 1.35 -1.72 -19.41
CA THR A 111 0.87 -2.46 -18.22
C THR A 111 -0.24 -1.70 -17.50
N ALA A 112 -0.09 -0.37 -17.35
CA ALA A 112 -1.10 0.46 -16.69
C ALA A 112 -2.42 0.52 -17.49
N ASP A 113 -2.36 0.69 -18.79
CA ASP A 113 -3.56 0.75 -19.65
C ASP A 113 -4.33 -0.59 -19.59
N VAL A 114 -3.64 -1.73 -19.69
CA VAL A 114 -4.29 -3.06 -19.58
C VAL A 114 -4.90 -3.27 -18.19
N ALA A 115 -4.25 -2.78 -17.12
CA ALA A 115 -4.77 -2.87 -15.76
C ALA A 115 -6.03 -2.01 -15.58
N ILE A 116 -6.04 -0.79 -16.13
CA ILE A 116 -7.20 0.10 -16.12
C ILE A 116 -8.36 -0.55 -16.88
N GLU A 117 -8.11 -1.03 -18.10
CA GLU A 117 -9.12 -1.70 -18.92
C GLU A 117 -9.71 -2.93 -18.19
N ALA A 118 -8.87 -3.79 -17.61
CA ALA A 118 -9.31 -4.94 -16.84
C ALA A 118 -10.24 -4.54 -15.69
N SER A 119 -9.90 -3.48 -14.97
CA SER A 119 -10.69 -3.01 -13.83
C SER A 119 -12.05 -2.42 -14.26
N LEU A 120 -12.13 -1.75 -15.41
CA LEU A 120 -13.35 -1.20 -15.96
C LEU A 120 -14.27 -2.30 -16.55
N THR A 121 -13.69 -3.45 -16.92
CA THR A 121 -14.40 -4.59 -17.46
C THR A 121 -14.82 -5.65 -16.42
N GLY A 122 -14.74 -5.31 -15.13
CA GLY A 122 -15.31 -6.11 -14.06
C GLY A 122 -14.34 -6.89 -13.19
N HIS A 123 -13.03 -6.62 -13.28
CA HIS A 123 -12.01 -7.33 -12.50
C HIS A 123 -11.44 -6.45 -11.39
N LEU A 124 -11.16 -7.05 -10.23
CA LEU A 124 -10.39 -6.38 -9.19
C LEU A 124 -8.89 -6.53 -9.48
N VAL A 125 -8.21 -5.40 -9.67
CA VAL A 125 -6.78 -5.37 -9.99
C VAL A 125 -5.98 -4.83 -8.81
N LEU A 126 -5.01 -5.60 -8.34
CA LEU A 126 -4.05 -5.21 -7.30
C LEU A 126 -2.68 -5.01 -7.95
N SER A 127 -1.98 -3.92 -7.62
CA SER A 127 -0.61 -3.72 -8.13
C SER A 127 0.24 -2.83 -7.24
N THR A 128 1.53 -2.67 -7.62
CA THR A 128 2.45 -1.76 -6.93
C THR A 128 3.02 -0.71 -7.89
N LEU A 129 3.44 0.42 -7.29
CA LEU A 129 4.32 1.40 -7.90
C LEU A 129 5.41 1.83 -6.90
N HIS A 130 6.47 2.42 -7.43
CA HIS A 130 7.57 3.00 -6.64
C HIS A 130 7.41 4.52 -6.55
N THR A 131 6.39 4.98 -5.82
CA THR A 131 6.15 6.39 -5.48
C THR A 131 6.23 6.57 -3.96
N ASN A 132 6.38 7.80 -3.49
CA ASN A 132 6.59 8.06 -2.06
C ASN A 132 5.29 8.30 -1.29
N GLY A 133 4.20 8.65 -1.97
CA GLY A 133 2.90 8.96 -1.38
C GLY A 133 1.74 8.59 -2.29
N ALA A 134 0.54 8.60 -1.75
CA ALA A 134 -0.65 8.20 -2.47
C ALA A 134 -1.02 9.21 -3.58
N VAL A 135 -0.98 10.50 -3.28
CA VAL A 135 -1.26 11.57 -4.27
C VAL A 135 -0.22 11.59 -5.39
N GLU A 136 1.08 11.41 -5.04
CA GLU A 136 2.17 11.33 -6.03
C GLU A 136 1.95 10.18 -7.03
N THR A 137 1.32 9.09 -6.58
CA THR A 137 0.99 7.94 -7.43
C THR A 137 -0.02 8.31 -8.52
N VAL A 138 -1.03 9.09 -8.19
CA VAL A 138 -2.01 9.60 -9.15
C VAL A 138 -1.31 10.42 -10.23
N VAL A 139 -0.49 11.39 -9.81
CA VAL A 139 0.30 12.23 -10.76
C VAL A 139 1.19 11.34 -11.63
N ARG A 140 1.88 10.36 -11.05
CA ARG A 140 2.77 9.46 -11.78
C ARG A 140 2.06 8.67 -12.88
N LEU A 141 0.85 8.17 -12.63
CA LEU A 141 0.09 7.45 -13.66
C LEU A 141 -0.39 8.37 -14.78
N LEU A 142 -0.80 9.59 -14.45
CA LEU A 142 -1.14 10.60 -15.45
C LEU A 142 0.08 11.00 -16.31
N ASP A 143 1.26 11.11 -15.69
CA ASP A 143 2.53 11.40 -16.37
C ASP A 143 3.01 10.24 -17.27
N LEU A 144 2.68 8.99 -16.91
CA LEU A 144 2.89 7.83 -17.78
C LEU A 144 2.01 7.88 -19.05
N GLY A 145 1.02 8.78 -19.07
CA GLY A 145 0.11 8.98 -20.20
C GLY A 145 -1.15 8.11 -20.13
N CYS A 146 -1.54 7.66 -18.93
CA CYS A 146 -2.84 7.04 -18.72
C CYS A 146 -3.97 8.06 -18.97
N ASP A 147 -5.08 7.59 -19.50
CA ASP A 147 -6.26 8.43 -19.66
C ASP A 147 -6.85 8.80 -18.30
N SER A 148 -7.07 10.10 -18.06
CA SER A 148 -7.48 10.59 -16.74
C SER A 148 -8.91 10.18 -16.35
N PHE A 149 -9.81 10.05 -17.31
CA PHE A 149 -11.18 9.61 -17.06
C PHE A 149 -11.23 8.13 -16.71
N ASN A 150 -10.63 7.29 -17.55
CA ASN A 150 -10.58 5.85 -17.33
C ASN A 150 -9.87 5.50 -16.03
N PHE A 151 -8.74 6.18 -15.73
CA PHE A 151 -8.03 5.96 -14.48
C PHE A 151 -8.83 6.41 -13.24
N ALA A 152 -9.49 7.57 -13.30
CA ALA A 152 -10.32 8.06 -12.21
C ALA A 152 -11.47 7.08 -11.87
N ASP A 153 -12.13 6.55 -12.90
CA ASP A 153 -13.23 5.60 -12.74
C ASP A 153 -12.74 4.24 -12.23
N ALA A 154 -11.57 3.80 -12.68
CA ALA A 154 -10.94 2.55 -12.26
C ALA A 154 -10.44 2.57 -10.81
N MET A 155 -9.95 3.72 -10.33
CA MET A 155 -9.24 3.82 -9.05
C MET A 155 -10.16 3.65 -7.84
N GLN A 156 -9.90 2.63 -7.02
CA GLN A 156 -10.59 2.41 -5.74
C GLN A 156 -9.78 2.90 -4.55
N ALA A 157 -8.47 2.65 -4.54
CA ALA A 157 -7.57 3.13 -3.49
C ALA A 157 -6.12 3.15 -3.91
N VAL A 158 -5.35 4.03 -3.25
CA VAL A 158 -3.90 3.99 -3.20
C VAL A 158 -3.46 3.91 -1.74
N LEU A 159 -2.77 2.83 -1.38
CA LEU A 159 -2.20 2.59 -0.07
C LEU A 159 -0.69 2.86 -0.14
N ALA A 160 -0.24 4.01 0.33
CA ALA A 160 1.18 4.28 0.46
C ALA A 160 1.71 3.73 1.79
N GLN A 161 2.88 3.09 1.74
CA GLN A 161 3.43 2.33 2.86
C GLN A 161 4.92 2.59 3.04
N ARG A 162 5.32 2.77 4.30
CA ARG A 162 6.72 2.81 4.74
C ARG A 162 6.92 1.94 5.96
N LEU A 163 8.13 1.41 6.13
CA LEU A 163 8.51 0.65 7.32
C LEU A 163 9.44 1.47 8.20
N CYS A 164 9.08 1.59 9.48
CA CYS A 164 9.91 2.14 10.53
C CYS A 164 10.46 1.04 11.43
N LYS A 165 11.60 1.27 12.06
CA LYS A 165 12.11 0.40 13.11
C LYS A 165 11.21 0.50 14.35
N ARG A 166 10.89 -0.64 14.95
CA ARG A 166 10.08 -0.71 16.16
C ARG A 166 10.94 -0.62 17.40
N ILE A 167 10.49 0.11 18.41
CA ILE A 167 11.13 0.11 19.73
C ILE A 167 11.03 -1.29 20.31
N CYS A 168 12.13 -1.81 20.82
CA CYS A 168 12.20 -3.14 21.42
C CYS A 168 11.30 -3.23 22.64
N VAL A 169 10.34 -4.16 22.61
CA VAL A 169 9.37 -4.34 23.71
C VAL A 169 10.01 -4.72 25.05
N ASN A 170 11.16 -5.41 25.01
CA ASN A 170 11.87 -5.87 26.22
C ASN A 170 12.63 -4.77 26.96
N CYS A 171 12.96 -3.66 26.26
CA CYS A 171 13.69 -2.54 26.87
C CYS A 171 13.04 -1.19 26.58
N LYS A 172 11.76 -1.20 26.18
CA LYS A 172 10.94 -0.01 26.00
C LYS A 172 10.80 0.72 27.33
N ASP A 173 11.04 2.01 27.31
CA ASP A 173 10.95 2.92 28.42
C ASP A 173 10.20 4.18 28.05
N THR A 174 9.54 4.79 28.99
CA THR A 174 8.86 6.07 28.83
C THR A 174 9.76 7.19 29.32
N TYR A 175 9.67 8.35 28.70
CA TYR A 175 10.34 9.55 29.16
C TYR A 175 9.53 10.80 28.82
N HIS A 176 9.68 11.84 29.63
CA HIS A 176 9.17 13.15 29.31
C HIS A 176 10.14 13.87 28.39
N PRO A 177 9.74 14.27 27.16
CA PRO A 177 10.64 14.96 26.25
C PRO A 177 10.97 16.36 26.73
N THR A 178 12.13 16.86 26.34
CA THR A 178 12.45 18.28 26.48
C THR A 178 11.55 19.13 25.58
N ALA A 179 11.40 20.42 25.91
CA ALA A 179 10.63 21.36 25.08
C ALA A 179 11.14 21.38 23.62
N GLN A 180 12.47 21.30 23.42
CA GLN A 180 13.06 21.25 22.08
C GLN A 180 12.68 19.97 21.30
N GLU A 181 12.60 18.83 21.95
CA GLU A 181 12.15 17.58 21.32
C GLU A 181 10.67 17.65 20.96
N TYR A 182 9.86 18.22 21.84
CA TYR A 182 8.44 18.45 21.57
C TYR A 182 8.25 19.40 20.37
N ASP A 183 8.97 20.53 20.35
CA ASP A 183 8.89 21.49 19.23
C ASP A 183 9.29 20.87 17.89
N LYS A 184 10.30 19.97 17.89
CA LYS A 184 10.70 19.21 16.70
C LYS A 184 9.58 18.28 16.22
N LEU A 185 8.85 17.64 17.13
CA LEU A 185 7.71 16.80 16.78
C LEU A 185 6.58 17.63 16.16
N VAL A 186 6.22 18.74 16.80
CA VAL A 186 5.20 19.68 16.31
C VAL A 186 5.55 20.19 14.92
N HIS A 187 6.82 20.61 14.73
CA HIS A 187 7.29 21.10 13.45
C HIS A 187 7.28 20.00 12.37
N GLY A 188 7.75 18.79 12.71
CA GLY A 188 7.81 17.65 11.78
C GLY A 188 6.44 17.10 11.40
N TYR A 189 5.46 17.16 12.30
CA TYR A 189 4.09 16.75 12.05
C TYR A 189 3.27 17.81 11.30
N GLY A 190 3.68 19.06 11.40
CA GLY A 190 2.94 20.22 10.93
C GLY A 190 2.08 20.84 12.05
N LYS A 191 2.36 22.07 12.40
CA LYS A 191 1.75 22.76 13.56
C LYS A 191 0.23 22.69 13.58
N HIS A 192 -0.40 22.97 12.45
CA HIS A 192 -1.87 22.97 12.34
C HIS A 192 -2.47 21.56 12.52
N ALA A 193 -1.85 20.54 11.92
CA ALA A 193 -2.28 19.16 12.07
C ALA A 193 -2.05 18.65 13.51
N TRP A 194 -0.97 19.10 14.16
CA TRP A 194 -0.69 18.76 15.56
C TRP A 194 -1.72 19.36 16.52
N GLU A 195 -2.09 20.63 16.31
CA GLU A 195 -3.13 21.32 17.11
C GLU A 195 -4.46 20.57 17.05
N ALA A 196 -4.81 20.01 15.88
CA ALA A 196 -6.03 19.23 15.70
C ALA A 196 -6.05 17.92 16.51
N LEU A 197 -4.88 17.39 16.90
CA LEU A 197 -4.78 16.21 17.77
C LEU A 197 -5.11 16.52 19.23
N GLY A 198 -5.16 17.79 19.64
CA GLY A 198 -5.38 18.21 21.03
C GLY A 198 -4.25 17.81 21.99
N VAL A 199 -3.08 17.46 21.46
CA VAL A 199 -1.90 17.03 22.24
C VAL A 199 -1.06 18.24 22.60
N GLY A 200 -1.04 18.60 23.90
CA GLY A 200 -0.23 19.70 24.42
C GLY A 200 1.04 19.24 25.10
N TYR A 201 2.04 20.15 25.23
CA TYR A 201 3.22 19.91 26.08
C TYR A 201 2.82 20.06 27.55
N ARG A 202 2.56 18.94 28.20
CA ARG A 202 2.14 18.83 29.60
C ARG A 202 3.06 17.90 30.35
N GLU A 203 3.02 17.90 31.67
CA GLU A 203 3.82 17.02 32.52
C GLU A 203 3.55 15.52 32.28
N ASP A 204 2.32 15.18 31.87
CA ASP A 204 1.90 13.81 31.53
C ASP A 204 2.24 13.39 30.09
N PHE A 205 2.74 14.31 29.24
CA PHE A 205 3.15 13.98 27.89
C PHE A 205 4.41 13.12 27.89
N GLN A 206 4.30 11.89 27.40
CA GLN A 206 5.38 10.92 27.41
C GLN A 206 5.67 10.40 26.00
N LEU A 207 6.94 10.19 25.73
CA LEU A 207 7.44 9.47 24.58
C LEU A 207 8.09 8.15 25.01
N TYR A 208 8.40 7.33 24.01
CA TYR A 208 9.03 6.03 24.24
C TYR A 208 10.40 5.96 23.60
N ARG A 209 11.33 5.27 24.26
CA ARG A 209 12.65 4.94 23.73
C ARG A 209 13.03 3.51 24.09
N GLY A 210 13.97 2.92 23.36
CA GLY A 210 14.59 1.66 23.73
C GLY A 210 15.91 1.91 24.43
N ARG A 211 16.11 1.38 25.63
CA ARG A 211 17.36 1.52 26.39
C ARG A 211 18.51 0.69 25.81
N GLY A 212 18.20 -0.34 25.04
CA GLY A 212 19.13 -1.38 24.64
C GLY A 212 19.09 -2.59 25.59
N CYS A 213 19.10 -3.79 25.03
CA CYS A 213 19.19 -5.06 25.75
C CYS A 213 19.72 -6.16 24.83
N GLU A 214 20.03 -7.32 25.36
CA GLU A 214 20.50 -8.48 24.57
C GLU A 214 19.53 -8.86 23.47
N ALA A 215 18.21 -8.83 23.71
CA ALA A 215 17.19 -9.20 22.74
C ALA A 215 17.17 -8.31 21.48
N CYS A 216 17.69 -7.09 21.56
CA CYS A 216 17.83 -6.15 20.45
C CYS A 216 19.27 -5.83 20.07
N ASN A 217 20.24 -6.61 20.54
CA ASN A 217 21.66 -6.37 20.36
C ASN A 217 22.07 -4.93 20.75
N GLN A 218 21.61 -4.46 21.90
CA GLN A 218 21.88 -3.14 22.48
C GLN A 218 21.40 -1.93 21.66
N THR A 219 20.64 -2.17 20.57
CA THR A 219 20.18 -1.08 19.68
C THR A 219 18.94 -0.33 20.19
N GLY A 220 18.21 -0.89 21.15
CA GLY A 220 16.92 -0.38 21.58
C GLY A 220 15.78 -0.61 20.58
N LEU A 221 16.07 -1.19 19.39
CA LEU A 221 15.13 -1.38 18.30
C LEU A 221 15.08 -2.84 17.88
N LYS A 222 13.88 -3.39 17.69
CA LYS A 222 13.68 -4.78 17.22
C LYS A 222 12.39 -4.92 16.44
N GLY A 223 12.50 -5.40 15.20
CA GLY A 223 11.37 -5.54 14.28
C GLY A 223 11.06 -4.25 13.52
N ARG A 224 9.96 -4.26 12.82
CA ARG A 224 9.47 -3.16 11.98
C ARG A 224 7.99 -2.96 12.21
N VAL A 225 7.52 -1.73 12.03
CA VAL A 225 6.11 -1.35 12.00
C VAL A 225 5.85 -0.61 10.70
N ALA A 226 4.71 -0.86 10.08
CA ALA A 226 4.31 -0.16 8.88
C ALA A 226 3.57 1.13 9.23
N LEU A 227 3.86 2.19 8.47
CA LEU A 227 3.07 3.41 8.44
C LEU A 227 2.30 3.42 7.13
N HIS A 228 1.01 3.71 7.20
CA HIS A 228 0.11 3.67 6.06
C HIS A 228 -0.55 5.02 5.83
N GLU A 229 -0.66 5.39 4.56
CA GLU A 229 -1.46 6.49 4.05
C GLU A 229 -2.45 5.88 3.06
N LEU A 230 -3.74 5.99 3.32
CA LEU A 230 -4.80 5.46 2.45
C LEU A 230 -5.54 6.61 1.78
N LEU A 231 -5.47 6.67 0.46
CA LEU A 231 -6.26 7.54 -0.39
C LEU A 231 -7.36 6.70 -1.05
N SER A 232 -8.60 6.93 -0.69
CA SER A 232 -9.77 6.23 -1.24
C SER A 232 -10.37 7.00 -2.40
N GLY A 233 -10.87 6.28 -3.42
CA GLY A 233 -11.52 6.84 -4.61
C GLY A 233 -12.90 7.42 -4.28
N SER A 234 -12.93 8.68 -3.80
CA SER A 234 -14.16 9.45 -3.65
C SER A 234 -14.57 10.13 -4.97
N ASP A 235 -15.81 10.58 -5.07
CA ASP A 235 -16.30 11.30 -6.25
C ASP A 235 -15.57 12.64 -6.43
N GLU A 236 -15.22 13.31 -5.32
CA GLU A 236 -14.40 14.52 -5.38
C GLU A 236 -13.01 14.24 -5.95
N LEU A 237 -12.35 13.18 -5.48
CA LEU A 237 -11.04 12.81 -5.98
C LEU A 237 -11.09 12.40 -7.46
N ARG A 238 -12.12 11.66 -7.89
CA ARG A 238 -12.32 11.33 -9.31
C ARG A 238 -12.45 12.59 -10.16
N ASN A 239 -13.23 13.57 -9.72
CA ASN A 239 -13.36 14.84 -10.42
C ASN A 239 -12.04 15.61 -10.51
N LEU A 240 -11.23 15.63 -9.43
CA LEU A 240 -9.90 16.24 -9.45
C LEU A 240 -8.96 15.54 -10.45
N ILE A 241 -8.95 14.21 -10.49
CA ILE A 241 -8.13 13.42 -11.42
C ILE A 241 -8.57 13.69 -12.86
N GLN A 242 -9.86 13.65 -13.16
CA GLN A 242 -10.41 13.88 -14.51
C GLN A 242 -10.04 15.27 -15.03
N ASN A 243 -10.09 16.29 -14.16
CA ASN A 243 -9.73 17.65 -14.48
C ASN A 243 -8.22 17.94 -14.41
N ARG A 244 -7.39 16.95 -14.11
CA ARG A 244 -5.93 17.10 -13.90
C ARG A 244 -5.59 18.24 -12.94
N ALA A 245 -6.34 18.32 -11.84
CA ALA A 245 -6.15 19.35 -10.82
C ALA A 245 -4.73 19.33 -10.23
N LYS A 246 -4.29 20.44 -9.69
CA LYS A 246 -2.97 20.55 -9.05
C LYS A 246 -2.97 19.77 -7.73
N THR A 247 -1.82 19.21 -7.38
CA THR A 247 -1.62 18.41 -6.15
C THR A 247 -1.99 19.17 -4.86
N ALA A 248 -2.05 20.50 -4.90
CA ALA A 248 -2.40 21.34 -3.76
C ALA A 248 -3.92 21.56 -3.56
N GLU A 249 -4.73 21.11 -4.51
CA GLU A 249 -6.20 21.13 -4.45
C GLU A 249 -6.73 19.82 -3.88
#